data_030284e9370eb6b89e3ae8edbbb2f90a
#
_entry.id   030284e9370eb6b89e3ae8edbbb2f90a
#
_cell.length_a   1.000
_cell.length_b   1.000
_cell.length_c   1.000
_cell.angle_alpha   90.00
_cell.angle_beta   90.00
_cell.angle_gamma   90.00
#
_symmetry.space_group_name_H-M   'P 1'
#
loop_
_entity.id
_entity.type
_entity.pdbx_description
1 polymer ?
#
loop_
_entity_poly.entity_id
_entity_poly.type
_entity_poly.pdbx_seq_one_letter_code
_entity_poly.pdbx_strand_id
1 'polypeptide(L)'
;MSNIRIVNLASHTTPQVVEDNRKEWVAYGDDNNYFQFLIDRYNGSATNNAIINGMTELIYGKGLYATDAARKPDEYAMMKSLFSRACMRKVTFDLKAMGQAAFQVIYNKDKTKIVQVEHMPIETLRFEKMNEDGEVTGYYYSKDWTKIRKKGFEPTRIPAFGYGEKGEGLEIYCIKPYRSGFYYYSPVDYQGGLPYAELEEEVANYHINNIKNGLSPSMLINFNNGVPTEEERELIERRIIQKFSGSSNSGKFILAFNDNKEMAASIEPVQLSDASEQYQFLADESMRKLMVAHRVTSPMLMGIKDNTGLGNNADELKTASLLFHNTVVRPIQEMILDAIDDILAVNGASLNVFFKTLQPLELQADITEEEKEELSKVELGDDSRPFLDDELAHEMLDALADLGEE
;
A
#
# COMPACT_ATOMS: atom_id res chain seq x y z
N MET A 1 -23.26 -27.09 -33.71
CA MET A 1 -21.84 -26.75 -33.43
C MET A 1 -21.84 -25.88 -32.19
N SER A 2 -21.34 -26.38 -31.07
CA SER A 2 -21.31 -25.62 -29.82
C SER A 2 -20.13 -24.62 -29.89
N ASN A 3 -20.42 -23.34 -29.89
CA ASN A 3 -19.42 -22.29 -29.79
C ASN A 3 -19.01 -22.14 -28.31
N ILE A 4 -18.02 -22.91 -27.90
CA ILE A 4 -17.37 -22.69 -26.60
C ILE A 4 -16.49 -21.44 -26.76
N ARG A 5 -16.83 -20.36 -26.08
CA ARG A 5 -16.01 -19.16 -26.01
C ARG A 5 -15.17 -19.25 -24.75
N ILE A 6 -13.88 -19.50 -24.92
CA ILE A 6 -12.93 -19.42 -23.81
C ILE A 6 -12.59 -17.93 -23.64
N VAL A 7 -12.94 -17.38 -22.49
CA VAL A 7 -12.49 -16.04 -22.09
C VAL A 7 -11.16 -16.24 -21.40
N ASN A 8 -10.07 -15.81 -22.03
CA ASN A 8 -8.78 -15.73 -21.36
C ASN A 8 -8.83 -14.59 -20.36
N LEU A 9 -8.66 -14.91 -19.08
CA LEU A 9 -8.37 -13.91 -18.05
C LEU A 9 -7.01 -13.28 -18.39
N ALA A 10 -6.92 -11.96 -18.26
CA ALA A 10 -5.67 -11.24 -18.51
C ALA A 10 -4.57 -11.82 -17.61
N SER A 11 -3.51 -12.36 -18.22
CA SER A 11 -2.35 -12.81 -17.48
C SER A 11 -1.67 -11.59 -16.85
N HIS A 12 -1.27 -11.71 -15.57
CA HIS A 12 -0.44 -10.70 -14.94
C HIS A 12 0.84 -10.49 -15.76
N THR A 13 0.99 -9.31 -16.32
CA THR A 13 2.19 -8.92 -17.07
C THR A 13 3.05 -8.00 -16.22
N THR A 14 4.37 -8.27 -16.24
CA THR A 14 5.35 -7.32 -15.69
C THR A 14 5.12 -5.94 -16.31
N PRO A 15 5.16 -4.84 -15.52
CA PRO A 15 4.88 -3.51 -16.05
C PRO A 15 5.85 -3.18 -17.19
N GLN A 16 5.30 -2.88 -18.34
CA GLN A 16 6.11 -2.42 -19.46
C GLN A 16 6.32 -0.91 -19.37
N VAL A 17 7.51 -0.50 -19.74
CA VAL A 17 7.84 0.91 -19.92
C VAL A 17 7.66 1.22 -21.40
N VAL A 18 6.70 2.10 -21.71
CA VAL A 18 6.35 2.38 -23.11
C VAL A 18 6.78 3.81 -23.46
N GLU A 19 7.79 3.90 -24.32
CA GLU A 19 8.20 5.16 -24.94
C GLU A 19 7.39 5.41 -26.21
N ASP A 20 6.66 6.51 -26.25
CA ASP A 20 5.96 6.99 -27.45
C ASP A 20 6.73 8.18 -28.03
N ASN A 21 7.16 8.09 -29.29
CA ASN A 21 7.91 9.15 -29.96
C ASN A 21 7.16 10.50 -30.04
N ARG A 22 5.85 10.50 -29.82
CA ARG A 22 5.01 11.70 -29.83
C ARG A 22 4.88 12.39 -28.48
N LYS A 23 5.44 11.79 -27.41
CA LYS A 23 5.34 12.30 -26.04
C LYS A 23 6.74 12.50 -25.49
N GLU A 24 6.90 13.52 -24.69
CA GLU A 24 8.16 13.80 -23.98
C GLU A 24 8.30 12.97 -22.70
N TRP A 25 7.20 12.39 -22.23
CA TRP A 25 7.15 11.55 -21.03
C TRP A 25 6.95 10.07 -21.37
N VAL A 26 7.37 9.20 -20.48
CA VAL A 26 7.34 7.75 -20.61
C VAL A 26 6.15 7.18 -19.86
N ALA A 27 5.37 6.31 -20.50
CA ALA A 27 4.22 5.67 -19.88
C ALA A 27 4.66 4.55 -18.92
N TYR A 28 3.92 4.35 -17.84
CA TYR A 28 4.10 3.24 -16.92
C TYR A 28 2.97 2.22 -17.07
N GLY A 29 3.27 1.07 -17.67
CA GLY A 29 2.30 0.10 -18.17
C GLY A 29 1.75 0.46 -19.55
N ASP A 30 1.12 -0.50 -20.22
CA ASP A 30 0.65 -0.37 -21.62
C ASP A 30 -0.34 0.78 -21.81
N ASP A 31 -1.22 0.98 -20.85
CA ASP A 31 -2.25 2.03 -20.81
C ASP A 31 -1.88 3.23 -19.95
N ASN A 32 -0.63 3.32 -19.48
CA ASN A 32 -0.17 4.34 -18.54
C ASN A 32 -0.87 4.30 -17.16
N ASN A 33 -1.38 3.16 -16.75
CA ASN A 33 -2.25 3.02 -15.57
C ASN A 33 -1.66 2.09 -14.49
N TYR A 34 -0.37 1.76 -14.55
CA TYR A 34 0.23 0.80 -13.63
C TYR A 34 0.20 1.25 -12.16
N PHE A 35 0.32 2.56 -11.87
CA PHE A 35 0.13 3.05 -10.51
C PHE A 35 -1.29 2.79 -9.98
N GLN A 36 -2.31 2.97 -10.83
CA GLN A 36 -3.69 2.65 -10.43
C GLN A 36 -3.86 1.15 -10.15
N PHE A 37 -3.24 0.29 -10.95
CA PHE A 37 -3.22 -1.15 -10.68
C PHE A 37 -2.62 -1.47 -9.31
N LEU A 38 -1.52 -0.82 -8.90
CA LEU A 38 -0.94 -0.99 -7.57
C LEU A 38 -1.89 -0.51 -6.47
N ILE A 39 -2.56 0.63 -6.67
CA ILE A 39 -3.58 1.17 -5.75
C ILE A 39 -4.74 0.18 -5.60
N ASP A 40 -5.20 -0.41 -6.70
CA ASP A 40 -6.30 -1.38 -6.69
C ASP A 40 -5.88 -2.65 -5.92
N ARG A 41 -4.64 -3.14 -6.12
CA ARG A 41 -4.10 -4.29 -5.36
C ARG A 41 -3.90 -3.99 -3.87
N TYR A 42 -3.58 -2.74 -3.51
CA TYR A 42 -3.53 -2.30 -2.11
C TYR A 42 -4.92 -2.27 -1.48
N ASN A 43 -5.93 -1.76 -2.18
CA ASN A 43 -7.28 -1.63 -1.65
C ASN A 43 -8.07 -2.96 -1.68
N GLY A 44 -7.83 -3.83 -2.66
CA GLY A 44 -8.59 -5.05 -2.88
C GLY A 44 -8.13 -6.24 -2.00
N SER A 45 -6.85 -6.29 -1.63
CA SER A 45 -6.29 -7.38 -0.83
C SER A 45 -6.10 -6.97 0.63
N ALA A 46 -6.80 -7.62 1.54
CA ALA A 46 -6.71 -7.36 2.98
C ALA A 46 -5.30 -7.61 3.53
N THR A 47 -4.67 -8.71 3.10
CA THR A 47 -3.32 -9.08 3.54
C THR A 47 -2.28 -8.11 3.01
N ASN A 48 -2.33 -7.76 1.70
CA ASN A 48 -1.41 -6.80 1.10
C ASN A 48 -1.53 -5.42 1.77
N ASN A 49 -2.76 -4.98 2.03
CA ASN A 49 -3.05 -3.73 2.75
C ASN A 49 -2.43 -3.72 4.15
N ALA A 50 -2.68 -4.76 4.95
CA ALA A 50 -2.15 -4.87 6.31
C ALA A 50 -0.61 -4.85 6.33
N ILE A 51 0.04 -5.57 5.42
CA ILE A 51 1.50 -5.63 5.34
C ILE A 51 2.08 -4.26 4.93
N ILE A 52 1.53 -3.61 3.90
CA ILE A 52 2.02 -2.29 3.45
C ILE A 52 1.89 -1.26 4.56
N ASN A 53 0.75 -1.21 5.25
CA ASN A 53 0.53 -0.29 6.37
C ASN A 53 1.49 -0.58 7.53
N GLY A 54 1.59 -1.84 7.95
CA GLY A 54 2.50 -2.25 9.02
C GLY A 54 3.96 -1.93 8.71
N MET A 55 4.40 -2.20 7.47
CA MET A 55 5.75 -1.85 7.04
C MET A 55 5.98 -0.34 6.99
N THR A 56 5.01 0.44 6.53
CA THR A 56 5.11 1.91 6.52
C THR A 56 5.34 2.46 7.92
N GLU A 57 4.61 1.95 8.93
CA GLU A 57 4.83 2.34 10.32
C GLU A 57 6.20 1.90 10.86
N LEU A 58 6.66 0.70 10.52
CA LEU A 58 7.99 0.23 10.93
C LEU A 58 9.13 1.03 10.28
N ILE A 59 9.00 1.41 9.00
CA ILE A 59 10.00 2.21 8.29
C ILE A 59 10.03 3.64 8.85
N TYR A 60 8.87 4.26 9.06
CA TYR A 60 8.78 5.60 9.62
C TYR A 60 9.24 5.66 11.08
N GLY A 61 8.93 4.63 11.87
CA GLY A 61 9.26 4.55 13.27
C GLY A 61 8.69 5.70 14.10
N LYS A 62 9.53 6.30 14.95
CA LYS A 62 9.22 7.53 15.70
C LYS A 62 9.61 8.81 14.93
N GLY A 63 10.01 8.67 13.64
CA GLY A 63 10.40 9.77 12.75
C GLY A 63 11.90 10.07 12.76
N LEU A 64 12.27 11.20 12.15
CA LEU A 64 13.66 11.61 11.96
C LEU A 64 14.27 12.22 13.21
N TYR A 65 15.50 11.82 13.51
CA TYR A 65 16.36 12.34 14.56
C TYR A 65 17.79 12.51 14.03
N ALA A 66 18.66 13.19 14.75
CA ALA A 66 20.08 13.27 14.42
C ALA A 66 20.93 13.03 15.68
N THR A 67 22.01 12.22 15.55
CA THR A 67 22.90 11.89 16.67
C THR A 67 23.74 13.10 17.12
N ASP A 68 23.94 14.06 16.25
CA ASP A 68 24.69 15.30 16.47
C ASP A 68 23.81 16.54 16.70
N ALA A 69 22.50 16.35 16.95
CA ALA A 69 21.53 17.42 17.15
C ALA A 69 21.96 18.43 18.24
N ALA A 70 22.50 17.94 19.36
CA ALA A 70 22.97 18.79 20.47
C ALA A 70 24.18 19.68 20.08
N ARG A 71 25.00 19.22 19.12
CA ARG A 71 26.14 19.98 18.59
C ARG A 71 25.79 20.95 17.47
N LYS A 72 24.67 20.67 16.77
CA LYS A 72 24.21 21.40 15.58
C LYS A 72 22.70 21.73 15.68
N PRO A 73 22.30 22.52 16.69
CA PRO A 73 20.88 22.76 16.99
C PRO A 73 20.15 23.47 15.85
N ASP A 74 20.81 24.42 15.17
CA ASP A 74 20.22 25.19 14.07
C ASP A 74 19.97 24.30 12.84
N GLU A 75 20.93 23.43 12.49
CA GLU A 75 20.79 22.48 11.40
C GLU A 75 19.66 21.47 11.70
N TYR A 76 19.60 21.01 12.97
CA TYR A 76 18.54 20.12 13.41
C TYR A 76 17.15 20.76 13.35
N ALA A 77 17.02 22.03 13.79
CA ALA A 77 15.77 22.79 13.68
C ALA A 77 15.36 22.99 12.20
N MET A 78 16.33 23.29 11.32
CA MET A 78 16.09 23.38 9.88
C MET A 78 15.62 22.05 9.30
N MET A 79 16.26 20.93 9.60
CA MET A 79 15.84 19.59 9.17
C MET A 79 14.40 19.30 9.60
N LYS A 80 14.05 19.57 10.87
CA LYS A 80 12.68 19.39 11.38
C LYS A 80 11.64 20.30 10.68
N SER A 81 12.04 21.49 10.27
CA SER A 81 11.18 22.43 9.53
C SER A 81 10.96 21.97 8.10
N LEU A 82 11.99 21.45 7.42
CA LEU A 82 11.90 21.00 6.03
C LEU A 82 11.14 19.66 5.91
N PHE A 83 11.41 18.70 6.80
CA PHE A 83 10.85 17.36 6.72
C PHE A 83 9.77 17.15 7.78
N SER A 84 8.56 17.64 7.51
CA SER A 84 7.42 17.47 8.41
C SER A 84 7.06 15.99 8.58
N ARG A 85 6.52 15.64 9.76
CA ARG A 85 6.06 14.27 10.05
C ARG A 85 5.05 13.77 9.00
N ALA A 86 4.15 14.64 8.56
CA ALA A 86 3.12 14.32 7.57
C ALA A 86 3.74 14.03 6.19
N CYS A 87 4.72 14.83 5.77
CA CYS A 87 5.47 14.60 4.53
C CYS A 87 6.18 13.25 4.57
N MET A 88 6.94 12.98 5.65
CA MET A 88 7.73 11.76 5.78
C MET A 88 6.88 10.49 5.80
N ARG A 89 5.71 10.49 6.47
CA ARG A 89 4.78 9.35 6.45
C ARG A 89 4.27 9.04 5.04
N LYS A 90 3.93 10.07 4.26
CA LYS A 90 3.47 9.92 2.88
C LYS A 90 4.56 9.37 1.97
N VAL A 91 5.78 9.92 2.07
CA VAL A 91 6.93 9.44 1.28
C VAL A 91 7.27 7.99 1.61
N THR A 92 7.26 7.63 2.89
CA THR A 92 7.47 6.24 3.34
C THR A 92 6.40 5.30 2.77
N PHE A 93 5.14 5.74 2.77
CA PHE A 93 4.03 4.97 2.21
C PHE A 93 4.22 4.76 0.70
N ASP A 94 4.46 5.83 -0.07
CA ASP A 94 4.64 5.74 -1.52
C ASP A 94 5.83 4.83 -1.88
N LEU A 95 6.96 4.96 -1.18
CA LEU A 95 8.13 4.13 -1.44
C LEU A 95 7.83 2.64 -1.25
N LYS A 96 7.03 2.29 -0.24
CA LYS A 96 6.62 0.90 -0.01
C LYS A 96 5.50 0.45 -0.95
N ALA A 97 4.44 1.26 -1.12
CA ALA A 97 3.25 0.87 -1.87
C ALA A 97 3.45 0.96 -3.39
N MET A 98 4.26 1.93 -3.86
CA MET A 98 4.46 2.23 -5.29
C MET A 98 5.86 1.89 -5.81
N GLY A 99 6.78 1.45 -4.93
CA GLY A 99 8.16 1.10 -5.27
C GLY A 99 9.09 2.28 -5.49
N GLN A 100 8.57 3.49 -5.41
CA GLN A 100 9.27 4.77 -5.57
C GLN A 100 8.49 5.88 -4.92
N ALA A 101 9.17 6.97 -4.54
CA ALA A 101 8.54 8.13 -3.90
C ALA A 101 9.16 9.42 -4.39
N ALA A 102 8.50 10.55 -4.18
CA ALA A 102 9.03 11.83 -4.60
C ALA A 102 8.82 12.94 -3.57
N PHE A 103 9.84 13.78 -3.44
CA PHE A 103 9.76 15.07 -2.78
C PHE A 103 9.57 16.18 -3.80
N GLN A 104 8.71 17.11 -3.48
CA GLN A 104 8.63 18.43 -4.11
C GLN A 104 9.54 19.36 -3.33
N VAL A 105 10.62 19.82 -3.98
CA VAL A 105 11.65 20.67 -3.37
C VAL A 105 11.44 22.10 -3.84
N ILE A 106 11.24 23.03 -2.92
CA ILE A 106 10.94 24.42 -3.21
C ILE A 106 12.10 25.29 -2.76
N TYR A 107 12.64 26.06 -3.70
CA TYR A 107 13.74 26.98 -3.48
C TYR A 107 13.26 28.42 -3.18
N ASN A 108 14.14 29.20 -2.55
CA ASN A 108 13.98 30.64 -2.50
C ASN A 108 14.13 31.28 -3.91
N LYS A 109 13.75 32.56 -4.07
CA LYS A 109 13.77 33.25 -5.37
C LYS A 109 15.13 33.23 -6.06
N ASP A 110 16.21 33.27 -5.30
CA ASP A 110 17.58 33.30 -5.81
C ASP A 110 18.15 31.87 -6.06
N LYS A 111 17.36 30.86 -5.78
CA LYS A 111 17.74 29.42 -5.89
C LYS A 111 19.02 29.05 -5.12
N THR A 112 19.26 29.74 -4.01
CA THR A 112 20.43 29.50 -3.15
C THR A 112 20.14 28.60 -1.97
N LYS A 113 18.86 28.48 -1.59
CA LYS A 113 18.42 27.68 -0.45
C LYS A 113 17.07 27.01 -0.71
N ILE A 114 16.92 25.82 -0.21
CA ILE A 114 15.64 25.12 -0.14
C ILE A 114 14.89 25.65 1.08
N VAL A 115 13.66 26.12 0.86
CA VAL A 115 12.82 26.72 1.91
C VAL A 115 11.68 25.82 2.35
N GLN A 116 11.29 24.86 1.51
CA GLN A 116 10.20 23.93 1.81
C GLN A 116 10.40 22.62 1.06
N VAL A 117 10.04 21.52 1.71
CA VAL A 117 10.01 20.17 1.13
C VAL A 117 8.64 19.58 1.42
N GLU A 118 7.97 19.12 0.38
CA GLU A 118 6.65 18.51 0.47
C GLU A 118 6.64 17.14 -0.21
N HIS A 119 5.69 16.31 0.18
CA HIS A 119 5.43 15.07 -0.52
C HIS A 119 4.79 15.35 -1.89
N MET A 120 5.30 14.71 -2.92
CA MET A 120 4.69 14.71 -4.25
C MET A 120 4.15 13.31 -4.54
N PRO A 121 2.82 13.13 -4.66
CA PRO A 121 2.23 11.82 -4.95
C PRO A 121 2.79 11.25 -6.25
N ILE A 122 3.48 10.12 -6.16
CA ILE A 122 4.26 9.57 -7.28
C ILE A 122 3.38 9.15 -8.46
N GLU A 123 2.14 8.73 -8.21
CA GLU A 123 1.16 8.37 -9.25
C GLU A 123 0.78 9.55 -10.15
N THR A 124 1.00 10.78 -9.69
CA THR A 124 0.74 12.00 -10.48
C THR A 124 1.89 12.36 -11.41
N LEU A 125 3.04 11.70 -11.28
CA LEU A 125 4.25 11.96 -12.06
C LEU A 125 4.45 10.92 -13.17
N ARG A 126 5.05 11.40 -14.28
CA ARG A 126 5.66 10.54 -15.30
C ARG A 126 7.07 11.03 -15.60
N PHE A 127 7.97 10.09 -15.79
CA PHE A 127 9.36 10.40 -16.07
C PHE A 127 9.51 11.01 -17.46
N GLU A 128 10.30 12.05 -17.59
CA GLU A 128 10.77 12.57 -18.88
C GLU A 128 11.64 11.54 -19.56
N LYS A 129 11.71 11.52 -20.86
CA LYS A 129 12.66 10.69 -21.61
C LYS A 129 14.09 11.05 -21.22
N MET A 130 14.92 10.03 -21.13
CA MET A 130 16.34 10.23 -20.86
C MET A 130 17.00 11.08 -21.94
N ASN A 131 17.93 11.91 -21.50
CA ASN A 131 18.83 12.67 -22.38
C ASN A 131 19.87 11.74 -23.04
N GLU A 132 20.79 12.31 -23.82
CA GLU A 132 21.87 11.57 -24.51
C GLU A 132 22.83 10.87 -23.52
N ASP A 133 22.92 11.37 -22.30
CA ASP A 133 23.76 10.80 -21.22
C ASP A 133 23.04 9.68 -20.43
N GLY A 134 21.77 9.41 -20.75
CA GLY A 134 20.96 8.40 -20.08
C GLY A 134 20.34 8.85 -18.77
N GLU A 135 20.20 10.16 -18.56
CA GLU A 135 19.68 10.75 -17.33
C GLU A 135 18.28 11.31 -17.52
N VAL A 136 17.43 11.19 -16.49
CA VAL A 136 16.10 11.80 -16.42
C VAL A 136 16.24 13.20 -15.85
N THR A 137 16.06 14.22 -16.68
CA THR A 137 16.23 15.62 -16.30
C THR A 137 14.96 16.33 -15.85
N GLY A 138 13.82 15.63 -15.93
CA GLY A 138 12.53 16.19 -15.53
C GLY A 138 11.43 15.17 -15.35
N TYR A 139 10.32 15.66 -14.87
CA TYR A 139 9.10 14.90 -14.65
C TYR A 139 7.91 15.67 -15.20
N TYR A 140 6.93 14.96 -15.69
CA TYR A 140 5.65 15.52 -16.11
C TYR A 140 4.60 15.24 -15.04
N TYR A 141 3.99 16.32 -14.56
CA TYR A 141 2.89 16.26 -13.59
C TYR A 141 1.54 16.41 -14.27
N SER A 142 0.59 15.56 -13.91
CA SER A 142 -0.83 15.74 -14.22
C SER A 142 -1.68 15.33 -13.02
N LYS A 143 -2.73 16.11 -12.74
CA LYS A 143 -3.70 15.78 -11.69
C LYS A 143 -4.45 14.47 -11.95
N ASP A 144 -4.62 14.12 -13.23
CA ASP A 144 -5.35 12.92 -13.65
C ASP A 144 -4.88 12.51 -15.04
N TRP A 145 -4.08 11.45 -15.09
CA TRP A 145 -3.49 10.94 -16.33
C TRP A 145 -4.53 10.34 -17.29
N THR A 146 -5.73 10.02 -16.84
CA THR A 146 -6.82 9.55 -17.70
C THR A 146 -7.49 10.70 -18.47
N LYS A 147 -7.30 11.94 -18.02
CA LYS A 147 -7.94 13.15 -18.55
C LYS A 147 -6.99 14.13 -19.22
N ILE A 148 -5.76 13.76 -19.55
CA ILE A 148 -4.73 14.65 -20.10
C ILE A 148 -5.11 15.39 -21.39
N ARG A 149 -6.15 14.90 -22.10
CA ARG A 149 -6.71 15.58 -23.29
C ARG A 149 -7.71 16.68 -22.95
N LYS A 150 -8.10 16.81 -21.67
CA LYS A 150 -9.06 17.83 -21.22
C LYS A 150 -8.30 19.05 -20.72
N LYS A 151 -8.84 20.24 -20.98
CA LYS A 151 -8.29 21.50 -20.50
C LYS A 151 -8.11 21.50 -18.97
N GLY A 152 -6.90 21.86 -18.51
CA GLY A 152 -6.54 21.91 -17.09
C GLY A 152 -5.98 20.60 -16.53
N PHE A 153 -5.79 19.57 -17.38
CA PHE A 153 -5.14 18.30 -17.05
C PHE A 153 -3.92 18.03 -17.94
N GLU A 154 -3.49 19.01 -18.72
CA GLU A 154 -2.31 18.89 -19.56
C GLU A 154 -1.07 18.63 -18.69
N PRO A 155 -0.20 17.68 -19.07
CA PRO A 155 1.02 17.43 -18.33
C PRO A 155 1.92 18.65 -18.31
N THR A 156 2.37 19.04 -17.11
CA THR A 156 3.29 20.16 -16.90
C THR A 156 4.65 19.61 -16.52
N ARG A 157 5.71 20.04 -17.21
CA ARG A 157 7.08 19.67 -16.90
C ARG A 157 7.55 20.33 -15.60
N ILE A 158 8.19 19.55 -14.75
CA ILE A 158 8.90 20.00 -13.55
C ILE A 158 10.31 19.44 -13.63
N PRO A 159 11.37 20.24 -13.46
CA PRO A 159 12.74 19.74 -13.53
C PRO A 159 13.04 18.75 -12.40
N ALA A 160 13.92 17.80 -12.67
CA ALA A 160 14.49 16.95 -11.66
C ALA A 160 15.43 17.74 -10.74
N PHE A 161 15.64 17.21 -9.53
CA PHE A 161 16.52 17.83 -8.54
C PHE A 161 17.93 18.07 -9.12
N GLY A 162 18.40 19.30 -9.05
CA GLY A 162 19.68 19.73 -9.59
C GLY A 162 19.68 20.11 -11.09
N TYR A 163 18.57 19.92 -11.82
CA TYR A 163 18.46 20.23 -13.26
C TYR A 163 17.64 21.50 -13.57
N GLY A 164 17.02 22.11 -12.57
CA GLY A 164 16.25 23.32 -12.78
C GLY A 164 17.13 24.55 -13.01
N GLU A 165 16.65 25.50 -13.81
CA GLU A 165 17.34 26.74 -14.10
C GLU A 165 17.15 27.81 -13.00
N LYS A 166 17.98 28.84 -13.04
CA LYS A 166 17.83 29.99 -12.14
C LYS A 166 16.50 30.71 -12.41
N GLY A 167 15.66 30.77 -11.36
CA GLY A 167 14.29 31.32 -11.47
C GLY A 167 13.20 30.22 -11.45
N GLU A 168 13.53 28.98 -11.70
CA GLU A 168 12.64 27.85 -11.43
C GLU A 168 12.73 27.50 -9.95
N GLY A 169 11.65 27.78 -9.21
CA GLY A 169 11.61 27.61 -7.76
C GLY A 169 11.18 26.20 -7.30
N LEU A 170 10.95 25.29 -8.21
CA LEU A 170 10.38 23.96 -7.92
C LEU A 170 11.14 22.87 -8.67
N GLU A 171 11.58 21.85 -7.95
CA GLU A 171 12.20 20.64 -8.48
C GLU A 171 11.62 19.39 -7.82
N ILE A 172 11.74 18.25 -8.48
CA ILE A 172 11.33 16.96 -7.96
C ILE A 172 12.57 16.12 -7.63
N TYR A 173 12.68 15.70 -6.37
CA TYR A 173 13.61 14.66 -5.96
C TYR A 173 12.88 13.32 -5.93
N CYS A 174 13.25 12.40 -6.83
CA CYS A 174 12.62 11.07 -6.88
C CYS A 174 13.52 10.02 -6.22
N ILE A 175 13.01 9.34 -5.21
CA ILE A 175 13.63 8.18 -4.56
C ILE A 175 13.23 6.94 -5.36
N LYS A 176 14.19 6.34 -6.02
CA LYS A 176 13.96 5.20 -6.90
C LYS A 176 15.06 4.13 -6.69
N PRO A 177 14.73 2.96 -6.08
CA PRO A 177 15.69 1.87 -5.96
C PRO A 177 16.03 1.30 -7.34
N TYR A 178 17.28 0.90 -7.52
CA TYR A 178 17.72 0.21 -8.73
C TYR A 178 17.02 -1.15 -8.88
N ARG A 179 16.51 -1.40 -10.08
CA ARG A 179 15.98 -2.71 -10.50
C ARG A 179 16.48 -3.03 -11.91
N SER A 180 17.06 -4.19 -12.07
CA SER A 180 17.57 -4.64 -13.38
C SER A 180 16.44 -4.71 -14.41
N GLY A 181 16.66 -4.12 -15.59
CA GLY A 181 15.67 -4.04 -16.67
C GLY A 181 14.68 -2.88 -16.54
N PHE A 182 14.75 -2.08 -15.47
CA PHE A 182 13.86 -0.94 -15.23
C PHE A 182 14.67 0.35 -15.11
N TYR A 183 14.72 1.13 -16.17
CA TYR A 183 15.55 2.35 -16.23
C TYR A 183 14.80 3.59 -15.77
N TYR A 184 13.52 3.72 -16.11
CA TYR A 184 12.66 4.85 -15.73
C TYR A 184 11.99 4.62 -14.38
N TYR A 185 11.14 3.63 -14.31
CA TYR A 185 10.37 3.31 -13.10
C TYR A 185 11.02 2.19 -12.30
N SER A 186 10.75 2.15 -11.01
CA SER A 186 11.11 1.03 -10.16
C SER A 186 9.85 0.26 -9.77
N PRO A 187 9.72 -1.02 -10.13
CA PRO A 187 8.62 -1.84 -9.65
C PRO A 187 8.71 -2.02 -8.14
N VAL A 188 7.59 -2.34 -7.52
CA VAL A 188 7.51 -2.62 -6.09
C VAL A 188 8.39 -3.81 -5.70
N ASP A 189 8.92 -3.81 -4.49
CA ASP A 189 9.78 -4.89 -3.99
C ASP A 189 9.05 -6.22 -3.82
N TYR A 190 7.71 -6.17 -3.72
CA TYR A 190 6.81 -7.31 -3.63
C TYR A 190 6.10 -7.67 -4.95
N GLN A 191 6.69 -7.30 -6.09
CA GLN A 191 6.12 -7.51 -7.43
C GLN A 191 5.60 -8.95 -7.65
N GLY A 192 6.35 -9.96 -7.18
CA GLY A 192 5.94 -11.37 -7.29
C GLY A 192 4.72 -11.75 -6.45
N GLY A 193 4.30 -10.87 -5.52
CA GLY A 193 3.10 -11.06 -4.69
C GLY A 193 1.83 -10.51 -5.32
N LEU A 194 1.92 -9.62 -6.31
CA LEU A 194 0.75 -8.96 -6.89
C LEU A 194 -0.33 -9.93 -7.45
N PRO A 195 0.02 -11.05 -8.11
CA PRO A 195 -0.98 -12.04 -8.52
C PRO A 195 -1.74 -12.66 -7.35
N TYR A 196 -1.10 -12.79 -6.20
CA TYR A 196 -1.74 -13.33 -4.99
C TYR A 196 -2.62 -12.29 -4.29
N ALA A 197 -2.29 -11.01 -4.39
CA ALA A 197 -3.18 -9.93 -3.96
C ALA A 197 -4.46 -9.89 -4.81
N GLU A 198 -4.34 -10.09 -6.11
CA GLU A 198 -5.48 -10.21 -7.03
C GLU A 198 -6.31 -11.46 -6.74
N LEU A 199 -5.65 -12.61 -6.52
CA LEU A 199 -6.32 -13.85 -6.18
C LEU A 199 -7.12 -13.75 -4.87
N GLU A 200 -6.58 -13.10 -3.84
CA GLU A 200 -7.30 -12.86 -2.57
C GLU A 200 -8.57 -12.04 -2.80
N GLU A 201 -8.48 -10.98 -3.60
CA GLU A 201 -9.64 -10.14 -3.97
C GLU A 201 -10.68 -10.94 -4.76
N GLU A 202 -10.27 -11.73 -5.75
CA GLU A 202 -11.19 -12.53 -6.56
C GLU A 202 -11.88 -13.64 -5.76
N VAL A 203 -11.19 -14.27 -4.81
CA VAL A 203 -11.79 -15.23 -3.87
C VAL A 203 -12.86 -14.53 -3.02
N ALA A 204 -12.60 -13.34 -2.50
CA ALA A 204 -13.57 -12.56 -1.74
C ALA A 204 -14.77 -12.16 -2.61
N ASN A 205 -14.55 -11.68 -3.83
CA ASN A 205 -15.58 -11.33 -4.80
C ASN A 205 -16.47 -12.53 -5.16
N TYR A 206 -15.86 -13.70 -5.35
CA TYR A 206 -16.59 -14.94 -5.62
C TYR A 206 -17.53 -15.28 -4.46
N HIS A 207 -17.06 -15.26 -3.21
CA HIS A 207 -17.91 -15.51 -2.05
C HIS A 207 -19.04 -14.49 -1.89
N ILE A 208 -18.75 -13.21 -2.07
CA ILE A 208 -19.75 -12.14 -2.03
C ILE A 208 -20.81 -12.36 -3.11
N ASN A 209 -20.40 -12.68 -4.33
CA ASN A 209 -21.30 -12.95 -5.44
C ASN A 209 -22.16 -14.20 -5.20
N ASN A 210 -21.59 -15.25 -4.63
CA ASN A 210 -22.34 -16.46 -4.24
C ASN A 210 -23.38 -16.16 -3.17
N ILE A 211 -23.04 -15.36 -2.15
CA ILE A 211 -23.98 -14.95 -1.11
C ILE A 211 -25.09 -14.05 -1.70
N LYS A 212 -24.72 -13.07 -2.51
CA LYS A 212 -25.69 -12.13 -3.11
C LYS A 212 -26.62 -12.77 -4.14
N ASN A 213 -26.09 -13.72 -4.89
CA ASN A 213 -26.83 -14.36 -6.00
C ASN A 213 -27.48 -15.69 -5.60
N GLY A 214 -27.30 -16.12 -4.35
CA GLY A 214 -27.70 -17.47 -3.90
C GLY A 214 -26.78 -18.54 -4.49
N LEU A 215 -26.47 -19.54 -3.70
CA LEU A 215 -25.60 -20.70 -4.05
C LEU A 215 -26.23 -21.62 -5.11
N SER A 216 -26.60 -21.16 -6.25
CA SER A 216 -27.35 -21.84 -7.32
C SER A 216 -28.82 -21.40 -7.38
N PRO A 217 -29.49 -21.51 -8.51
CA PRO A 217 -30.94 -21.35 -8.56
C PRO A 217 -31.54 -22.30 -7.55
N SER A 218 -32.12 -21.75 -6.48
CA SER A 218 -32.62 -22.53 -5.36
C SER A 218 -33.77 -23.45 -5.78
N MET A 219 -34.31 -23.25 -6.98
CA MET A 219 -35.46 -24.00 -7.49
C MET A 219 -35.56 -23.95 -9.00
N LEU A 220 -35.73 -25.09 -9.63
CA LEU A 220 -36.16 -25.22 -10.99
C LEU A 220 -37.68 -25.53 -11.00
N ILE A 221 -38.49 -24.64 -11.59
CA ILE A 221 -39.92 -24.83 -11.71
C ILE A 221 -40.23 -25.24 -13.17
N ASN A 222 -40.62 -26.47 -13.38
CA ASN A 222 -41.03 -26.98 -14.66
C ASN A 222 -42.55 -26.86 -14.81
N PHE A 223 -43.01 -26.16 -15.83
CA PHE A 223 -44.40 -26.13 -16.25
C PHE A 223 -44.55 -27.10 -17.45
N ASN A 224 -45.24 -28.20 -17.25
CA ASN A 224 -45.36 -29.29 -18.22
C ASN A 224 -46.75 -29.35 -18.88
N ASN A 225 -47.44 -28.17 -19.00
CA ASN A 225 -48.81 -28.06 -19.48
C ASN A 225 -48.89 -27.39 -20.89
N GLY A 226 -47.85 -27.57 -21.68
CA GLY A 226 -47.69 -26.87 -22.94
C GLY A 226 -46.87 -25.57 -22.81
N VAL A 227 -46.43 -25.06 -23.95
CA VAL A 227 -45.62 -23.84 -24.01
C VAL A 227 -46.58 -22.62 -24.17
N PRO A 228 -46.74 -21.79 -23.13
CA PRO A 228 -47.59 -20.60 -23.18
C PRO A 228 -47.09 -19.57 -24.20
N THR A 229 -47.94 -18.65 -24.59
CA THR A 229 -47.58 -17.48 -25.40
C THR A 229 -46.57 -16.60 -24.61
N GLU A 230 -45.86 -15.73 -25.30
CA GLU A 230 -44.84 -14.86 -24.68
C GLU A 230 -45.46 -13.94 -23.61
N GLU A 231 -46.66 -13.42 -23.87
CA GLU A 231 -47.42 -12.60 -22.92
C GLU A 231 -47.84 -13.36 -21.67
N GLU A 232 -48.24 -14.61 -21.81
CA GLU A 232 -48.59 -15.49 -20.66
C GLU A 232 -47.37 -15.87 -19.85
N ARG A 233 -46.18 -16.10 -20.46
CA ARG A 233 -44.91 -16.35 -19.76
C ARG A 233 -44.51 -15.18 -18.90
N GLU A 234 -44.56 -13.95 -19.46
CA GLU A 234 -44.25 -12.75 -18.70
C GLU A 234 -45.21 -12.56 -17.51
N LEU A 235 -46.48 -12.90 -17.67
CA LEU A 235 -47.46 -12.78 -16.61
C LEU A 235 -47.23 -13.80 -15.49
N ILE A 236 -46.84 -15.03 -15.82
CA ILE A 236 -46.46 -16.08 -14.89
C ILE A 236 -45.21 -15.67 -14.16
N GLU A 237 -44.20 -15.20 -14.86
CA GLU A 237 -42.94 -14.71 -14.29
C GLU A 237 -43.15 -13.59 -13.29
N ARG A 238 -43.91 -12.56 -13.64
CA ARG A 238 -44.25 -11.45 -12.73
C ARG A 238 -45.01 -11.90 -11.49
N ARG A 239 -45.95 -12.84 -11.61
CA ARG A 239 -46.68 -13.40 -10.45
C ARG A 239 -45.78 -14.22 -9.53
N ILE A 240 -44.85 -14.96 -10.07
CA ILE A 240 -43.90 -15.76 -9.29
C ILE A 240 -42.92 -14.84 -8.58
N ILE A 241 -42.35 -13.85 -9.29
CA ILE A 241 -41.48 -12.83 -8.69
C ILE A 241 -42.23 -12.11 -7.57
N GLN A 242 -43.44 -11.65 -7.76
CA GLN A 242 -44.23 -10.95 -6.78
C GLN A 242 -44.55 -11.80 -5.53
N LYS A 243 -44.73 -13.10 -5.71
CA LYS A 243 -45.06 -14.05 -4.63
C LYS A 243 -43.82 -14.50 -3.82
N PHE A 244 -42.65 -14.54 -4.44
CA PHE A 244 -41.41 -15.03 -3.84
C PHE A 244 -40.38 -13.93 -3.53
N SER A 245 -40.62 -12.68 -3.94
CA SER A 245 -39.74 -11.54 -3.63
C SER A 245 -40.05 -10.88 -2.28
N GLY A 246 -40.17 -11.67 -1.23
CA GLY A 246 -40.10 -11.15 0.15
C GLY A 246 -38.65 -10.93 0.56
N SER A 247 -38.38 -9.92 1.37
CA SER A 247 -37.05 -9.39 1.74
C SER A 247 -36.06 -10.39 2.39
N SER A 248 -36.42 -11.64 2.57
CA SER A 248 -35.56 -12.71 3.09
C SER A 248 -35.38 -13.92 2.15
N ASN A 249 -36.02 -13.97 0.98
CA ASN A 249 -35.96 -15.11 0.06
C ASN A 249 -35.74 -14.67 -1.39
N SER A 250 -34.65 -13.97 -1.67
CA SER A 250 -34.24 -13.69 -3.06
C SER A 250 -33.50 -14.88 -3.70
N GLY A 251 -34.05 -16.09 -3.54
CA GLY A 251 -33.59 -17.25 -4.28
C GLY A 251 -33.90 -17.07 -5.77
N LYS A 252 -32.89 -17.16 -6.62
CA LYS A 252 -33.09 -17.19 -8.08
C LYS A 252 -33.75 -18.52 -8.45
N PHE A 253 -34.87 -18.45 -9.15
CA PHE A 253 -35.51 -19.61 -9.73
C PHE A 253 -35.40 -19.58 -11.27
N ILE A 254 -35.33 -20.74 -11.85
CA ILE A 254 -35.38 -20.91 -13.29
C ILE A 254 -36.77 -21.43 -13.64
N LEU A 255 -37.42 -20.77 -14.58
CA LEU A 255 -38.70 -21.23 -15.14
C LEU A 255 -38.44 -21.94 -16.45
N ALA A 256 -38.89 -23.17 -16.58
CA ALA A 256 -38.86 -23.93 -17.80
C ALA A 256 -40.31 -24.28 -18.21
N PHE A 257 -40.69 -23.96 -19.43
CA PHE A 257 -41.98 -24.29 -20.00
C PHE A 257 -41.79 -25.39 -21.04
N ASN A 258 -42.41 -26.54 -20.81
CA ASN A 258 -42.26 -27.73 -21.64
C ASN A 258 -43.60 -28.23 -22.12
N ASP A 259 -43.63 -28.87 -23.28
CA ASP A 259 -44.88 -29.40 -23.86
C ASP A 259 -45.42 -30.58 -23.04
N ASN A 260 -44.55 -31.37 -22.48
CA ASN A 260 -44.90 -32.51 -21.63
C ASN A 260 -43.81 -32.82 -20.59
N LYS A 261 -44.08 -33.76 -19.69
CA LYS A 261 -43.19 -34.15 -18.61
C LYS A 261 -41.90 -34.83 -19.11
N GLU A 262 -41.92 -35.45 -20.28
CA GLU A 262 -40.77 -36.15 -20.86
C GLU A 262 -39.74 -35.18 -21.43
N MET A 263 -40.17 -33.96 -21.76
CA MET A 263 -39.31 -32.87 -22.24
C MET A 263 -38.95 -31.88 -21.14
N ALA A 264 -39.17 -32.24 -19.86
CA ALA A 264 -38.88 -31.36 -18.75
C ALA A 264 -37.37 -31.06 -18.69
N ALA A 265 -37.03 -29.77 -18.55
CA ALA A 265 -35.64 -29.36 -18.34
C ALA A 265 -35.12 -29.95 -17.05
N SER A 266 -33.93 -30.57 -17.07
CA SER A 266 -33.21 -30.99 -15.88
C SER A 266 -31.97 -30.10 -15.71
N ILE A 267 -31.74 -29.63 -14.51
CA ILE A 267 -30.48 -28.97 -14.14
C ILE A 267 -29.71 -29.98 -13.29
N GLU A 268 -28.63 -30.48 -13.84
CA GLU A 268 -27.64 -31.18 -13.05
C GLU A 268 -26.65 -30.13 -12.49
N PRO A 269 -26.69 -29.85 -11.18
CA PRO A 269 -25.69 -28.98 -10.61
C PRO A 269 -24.32 -29.69 -10.71
N VAL A 270 -23.38 -29.07 -11.41
CA VAL A 270 -22.00 -29.49 -11.34
C VAL A 270 -21.51 -29.08 -9.93
N GLN A 271 -21.69 -29.96 -8.98
CA GLN A 271 -21.11 -29.79 -7.66
C GLN A 271 -19.60 -30.01 -7.79
N LEU A 272 -18.84 -28.93 -7.69
CA LEU A 272 -17.44 -29.04 -7.34
C LEU A 272 -17.43 -29.53 -5.87
N SER A 273 -17.21 -30.82 -5.68
CA SER A 273 -17.35 -31.50 -4.38
C SER A 273 -16.50 -30.91 -3.26
N ASP A 274 -15.47 -30.13 -3.58
CA ASP A 274 -14.49 -29.60 -2.63
C ASP A 274 -14.26 -28.08 -2.81
N ALA A 275 -15.23 -27.36 -3.38
CA ALA A 275 -15.08 -25.93 -3.67
C ALA A 275 -14.73 -25.10 -2.42
N SER A 276 -15.34 -25.41 -1.28
CA SER A 276 -15.09 -24.71 -0.02
C SER A 276 -13.64 -24.88 0.46
N GLU A 277 -13.12 -26.11 0.41
CA GLU A 277 -11.74 -26.42 0.81
C GLU A 277 -10.73 -25.81 -0.15
N GLN A 278 -11.03 -25.82 -1.46
CA GLN A 278 -10.19 -25.19 -2.48
C GLN A 278 -10.09 -23.68 -2.28
N TYR A 279 -11.19 -23.00 -1.98
CA TYR A 279 -11.16 -21.53 -1.76
C TYR A 279 -10.46 -21.17 -0.46
N GLN A 280 -10.63 -21.97 0.60
CA GLN A 280 -9.87 -21.78 1.83
C GLN A 280 -8.37 -21.96 1.59
N PHE A 281 -7.99 -23.01 0.85
CA PHE A 281 -6.60 -23.23 0.47
C PHE A 281 -6.02 -22.05 -0.33
N LEU A 282 -6.78 -21.50 -1.31
CA LEU A 282 -6.33 -20.36 -2.11
C LEU A 282 -6.17 -19.10 -1.26
N ALA A 283 -7.06 -18.85 -0.30
CA ALA A 283 -6.95 -17.72 0.62
C ALA A 283 -5.71 -17.85 1.52
N ASP A 284 -5.49 -19.03 2.11
CA ASP A 284 -4.33 -19.30 2.97
C ASP A 284 -3.01 -19.23 2.17
N GLU A 285 -3.00 -19.75 0.95
CA GLU A 285 -1.85 -19.70 0.05
C GLU A 285 -1.53 -18.25 -0.36
N SER A 286 -2.56 -17.44 -0.68
CA SER A 286 -2.39 -16.03 -1.03
C SER A 286 -1.75 -15.24 0.11
N MET A 287 -2.26 -15.39 1.34
CA MET A 287 -1.69 -14.77 2.52
C MET A 287 -0.22 -15.16 2.71
N ARG A 288 0.09 -16.45 2.63
CA ARG A 288 1.45 -16.97 2.79
C ARG A 288 2.41 -16.45 1.73
N LYS A 289 1.98 -16.40 0.46
CA LYS A 289 2.80 -15.89 -0.65
C LYS A 289 3.01 -14.38 -0.57
N LEU A 290 2.02 -13.63 -0.13
CA LEU A 290 2.17 -12.19 0.13
C LEU A 290 3.20 -11.93 1.23
N MET A 291 3.17 -12.68 2.33
CA MET A 291 4.19 -12.56 3.37
C MET A 291 5.61 -12.83 2.85
N VAL A 292 5.77 -13.89 2.03
CA VAL A 292 7.06 -14.20 1.39
C VAL A 292 7.49 -13.08 0.45
N ALA A 293 6.58 -12.57 -0.38
CA ALA A 293 6.88 -11.50 -1.33
C ALA A 293 7.34 -10.20 -0.62
N HIS A 294 6.74 -9.89 0.51
CA HIS A 294 7.13 -8.75 1.36
C HIS A 294 8.32 -9.07 2.30
N ARG A 295 8.83 -10.30 2.29
CA ARG A 295 9.92 -10.77 3.16
C ARG A 295 9.60 -10.65 4.66
N VAL A 296 8.32 -10.81 5.02
CA VAL A 296 7.86 -10.77 6.42
C VAL A 296 8.39 -11.99 7.16
N THR A 297 9.18 -11.77 8.19
CA THR A 297 9.83 -12.83 8.99
C THR A 297 8.88 -13.48 10.01
N SER A 298 7.86 -12.73 10.47
CA SER A 298 6.82 -13.23 11.35
C SER A 298 5.51 -12.47 11.11
N PRO A 299 4.37 -13.18 10.93
CA PRO A 299 3.05 -12.56 10.79
C PRO A 299 2.68 -11.62 11.94
N MET A 300 3.15 -11.92 13.14
CA MET A 300 2.88 -11.11 14.35
C MET A 300 3.43 -9.69 14.23
N LEU A 301 4.49 -9.46 13.44
CA LEU A 301 5.02 -8.10 13.19
C LEU A 301 4.03 -7.22 12.43
N MET A 302 3.09 -7.85 11.72
CA MET A 302 2.01 -7.19 10.96
C MET A 302 0.67 -7.26 11.72
N GLY A 303 0.66 -7.64 13.00
CA GLY A 303 -0.55 -7.78 13.80
C GLY A 303 -1.40 -9.02 13.45
N ILE A 304 -0.87 -9.95 12.66
CA ILE A 304 -1.56 -11.18 12.24
C ILE A 304 -1.16 -12.30 13.18
N LYS A 305 -2.15 -12.89 13.87
CA LYS A 305 -1.91 -14.03 14.74
C LYS A 305 -1.89 -15.32 13.90
N ASP A 306 -0.76 -16.02 13.89
CA ASP A 306 -0.68 -17.35 13.30
C ASP A 306 -1.10 -18.41 14.31
N ASN A 307 -1.92 -19.40 13.86
CA ASN A 307 -2.39 -20.51 14.69
C ASN A 307 -1.35 -21.65 14.80
N THR A 308 -0.18 -21.51 14.20
CA THR A 308 0.86 -22.55 14.15
C THR A 308 1.66 -22.73 15.45
N GLY A 309 1.23 -22.13 16.55
CA GLY A 309 1.82 -22.38 17.89
C GLY A 309 3.17 -21.73 18.16
N LEU A 310 3.74 -21.00 17.21
CA LEU A 310 5.02 -20.28 17.33
C LEU A 310 4.92 -18.98 18.16
N GLY A 311 3.75 -18.67 18.71
CA GLY A 311 3.45 -17.38 19.31
C GLY A 311 3.83 -17.18 20.77
N ASN A 312 4.53 -18.12 21.43
CA ASN A 312 4.82 -18.00 22.86
C ASN A 312 6.28 -17.75 23.20
N ASN A 313 7.15 -17.57 22.20
CA ASN A 313 8.55 -17.27 22.49
C ASN A 313 8.84 -15.79 22.16
N ALA A 314 8.84 -14.94 23.19
CA ALA A 314 9.15 -13.51 23.06
C ALA A 314 10.56 -13.29 22.43
N ASP A 315 11.51 -14.19 22.69
CA ASP A 315 12.86 -14.13 22.13
C ASP A 315 12.88 -14.43 20.63
N GLU A 316 12.02 -15.34 20.16
CA GLU A 316 11.87 -15.63 18.73
C GLU A 316 11.28 -14.42 17.98
N LEU A 317 10.24 -13.81 18.52
CA LEU A 317 9.65 -12.59 17.98
C LEU A 317 10.66 -11.43 17.97
N LYS A 318 11.45 -11.27 19.03
CA LYS A 318 12.52 -10.26 19.12
C LYS A 318 13.58 -10.50 18.03
N THR A 319 14.01 -11.75 17.86
CA THR A 319 14.99 -12.13 16.83
C THR A 319 14.44 -11.92 15.43
N ALA A 320 13.18 -12.32 15.16
CA ALA A 320 12.50 -12.11 13.89
C ALA A 320 12.33 -10.61 13.57
N SER A 321 12.00 -9.80 14.58
CA SER A 321 11.89 -8.34 14.45
C SER A 321 13.25 -7.71 14.12
N LEU A 322 14.32 -8.10 14.80
CA LEU A 322 15.66 -7.58 14.55
C LEU A 322 16.15 -7.95 13.14
N LEU A 323 15.94 -9.21 12.72
CA LEU A 323 16.28 -9.67 11.39
C LEU A 323 15.50 -8.87 10.32
N PHE A 324 14.19 -8.72 10.51
CA PHE A 324 13.32 -7.97 9.61
C PHE A 324 13.75 -6.50 9.51
N HIS A 325 14.01 -5.87 10.65
CA HIS A 325 14.47 -4.49 10.70
C HIS A 325 15.78 -4.31 9.91
N ASN A 326 16.78 -5.17 10.13
CA ASN A 326 18.10 -5.03 9.51
C ASN A 326 18.08 -5.36 8.00
N THR A 327 17.24 -6.32 7.56
CA THR A 327 17.27 -6.82 6.18
C THR A 327 16.21 -6.20 5.27
N VAL A 328 15.15 -5.62 5.83
CA VAL A 328 14.03 -5.08 5.05
C VAL A 328 13.78 -3.60 5.34
N VAL A 329 13.65 -3.23 6.62
CA VAL A 329 13.28 -1.85 7.01
C VAL A 329 14.44 -0.89 6.78
N ARG A 330 15.61 -1.21 7.32
CA ARG A 330 16.79 -0.36 7.26
C ARG A 330 17.23 0.01 5.84
N PRO A 331 17.31 -0.89 4.86
CA PRO A 331 17.66 -0.52 3.48
C PRO A 331 16.69 0.49 2.85
N ILE A 332 15.39 0.44 3.22
CA ILE A 332 14.41 1.42 2.75
C ILE A 332 14.61 2.77 3.45
N GLN A 333 14.93 2.75 4.75
CA GLN A 333 15.27 3.96 5.50
C GLN A 333 16.52 4.64 4.92
N GLU A 334 17.57 3.89 4.59
CA GLU A 334 18.80 4.41 4.00
C GLU A 334 18.54 5.18 2.70
N MET A 335 17.71 4.65 1.80
CA MET A 335 17.34 5.38 0.56
C MET A 335 16.64 6.72 0.83
N ILE A 336 15.83 6.80 1.88
CA ILE A 336 15.17 8.06 2.26
C ILE A 336 16.18 9.01 2.90
N LEU A 337 17.11 8.50 3.72
CA LEU A 337 18.14 9.28 4.36
C LEU A 337 19.12 9.89 3.35
N ASP A 338 19.52 9.14 2.32
CA ASP A 338 20.34 9.66 1.22
C ASP A 338 19.66 10.88 0.55
N ALA A 339 18.36 10.80 0.27
CA ALA A 339 17.61 11.92 -0.28
C ALA A 339 17.55 13.14 0.66
N ILE A 340 17.42 12.89 1.97
CA ILE A 340 17.42 13.95 3.00
C ILE A 340 18.79 14.61 3.06
N ASP A 341 19.86 13.84 3.03
CA ASP A 341 21.24 14.36 3.09
C ASP A 341 21.57 15.22 1.88
N ASP A 342 21.18 14.79 0.67
CA ASP A 342 21.34 15.56 -0.55
C ASP A 342 20.60 16.92 -0.48
N ILE A 343 19.34 16.89 0.01
CA ILE A 343 18.52 18.10 0.15
C ILE A 343 19.12 19.04 1.22
N LEU A 344 19.57 18.50 2.35
CA LEU A 344 20.20 19.29 3.42
C LEU A 344 21.54 19.90 2.99
N ALA A 345 22.31 19.17 2.16
CA ALA A 345 23.59 19.65 1.64
C ALA A 345 23.47 20.94 0.83
N VAL A 346 22.37 21.14 0.08
CA VAL A 346 22.09 22.39 -0.63
C VAL A 346 22.03 23.59 0.32
N ASN A 347 21.50 23.37 1.52
CA ASN A 347 21.42 24.40 2.56
C ASN A 347 22.71 24.53 3.40
N GLY A 348 23.73 23.73 3.09
CA GLY A 348 25.00 23.70 3.83
C GLY A 348 24.92 22.99 5.16
N ALA A 349 23.89 22.17 5.39
CA ALA A 349 23.74 21.36 6.59
C ALA A 349 24.31 19.95 6.37
N SER A 350 24.95 19.43 7.43
CA SER A 350 25.50 18.08 7.43
C SER A 350 25.20 17.45 8.78
N LEU A 351 24.09 16.73 8.87
CA LEU A 351 23.60 16.05 10.08
C LEU A 351 23.73 14.54 9.92
N ASN A 352 24.00 13.85 11.03
CA ASN A 352 23.90 12.39 11.08
C ASN A 352 22.45 11.97 11.36
N VAL A 353 21.60 12.04 10.32
CA VAL A 353 20.16 11.78 10.42
C VAL A 353 19.87 10.26 10.47
N PHE A 354 18.88 9.88 11.26
CA PHE A 354 18.40 8.51 11.34
C PHE A 354 16.92 8.46 11.67
N PHE A 355 16.25 7.35 11.34
CA PHE A 355 14.90 7.07 11.83
C PHE A 355 14.98 6.41 13.21
N LYS A 356 14.30 6.98 14.20
CA LYS A 356 14.21 6.34 15.52
C LYS A 356 13.25 5.15 15.41
N THR A 357 13.78 3.96 15.68
CA THR A 357 13.07 2.69 15.53
C THR A 357 11.90 2.58 16.50
N LEU A 358 10.78 1.98 16.05
CA LEU A 358 9.77 1.44 16.94
C LEU A 358 10.35 0.17 17.56
N GLN A 359 10.48 0.15 18.88
CA GLN A 359 10.81 -1.10 19.57
C GLN A 359 9.52 -1.89 19.75
N PRO A 360 9.40 -3.11 19.16
CA PRO A 360 8.15 -3.84 19.12
C PRO A 360 7.63 -4.29 20.48
N LEU A 361 8.43 -4.32 21.50
CA LEU A 361 8.07 -4.68 22.89
C LEU A 361 9.20 -4.17 23.80
N GLU A 362 9.15 -2.93 24.25
CA GLU A 362 9.58 -2.70 25.61
C GLU A 362 8.47 -3.28 26.51
N LEU A 363 8.50 -4.59 26.71
CA LEU A 363 8.13 -5.10 28.00
C LEU A 363 9.05 -4.36 28.97
N GLN A 364 8.48 -3.59 29.86
CA GLN A 364 9.13 -3.08 31.08
C GLN A 364 9.53 -4.29 31.97
N ALA A 365 10.37 -5.16 31.47
CA ALA A 365 11.03 -6.20 32.17
C ALA A 365 12.51 -5.84 32.15
N ASP A 366 12.94 -5.32 33.29
CA ASP A 366 14.34 -5.15 33.66
C ASP A 366 15.13 -4.05 32.94
N ILE A 367 14.67 -2.81 33.05
CA ILE A 367 15.64 -1.71 33.13
C ILE A 367 16.32 -1.88 34.48
N THR A 368 17.57 -2.34 34.47
CA THR A 368 18.38 -2.43 35.67
C THR A 368 18.49 -1.05 36.31
N GLU A 369 18.67 -1.00 37.64
CA GLU A 369 18.79 0.29 38.32
C GLU A 369 19.93 1.17 37.76
N GLU A 370 20.97 0.55 37.17
CA GLU A 370 22.05 1.22 36.46
C GLU A 370 21.60 1.90 35.17
N GLU A 371 20.72 1.30 34.38
CA GLU A 371 20.18 1.91 33.15
C GLU A 371 19.16 3.02 33.47
N LYS A 372 18.42 2.92 34.58
CA LYS A 372 17.60 4.03 35.11
C LYS A 372 18.45 5.21 35.54
N GLU A 373 19.59 4.96 36.16
CA GLU A 373 20.55 6.00 36.57
C GLU A 373 21.24 6.67 35.36
N GLU A 374 21.54 5.93 34.28
CA GLU A 374 22.07 6.50 33.03
C GLU A 374 21.02 7.33 32.29
N LEU A 375 19.76 6.86 32.20
CA LEU A 375 18.64 7.61 31.60
C LEU A 375 18.34 8.88 32.42
N SER A 376 18.35 8.82 33.75
CA SER A 376 18.14 10.00 34.59
C SER A 376 19.30 11.00 34.50
N LYS A 377 20.54 10.56 34.25
CA LYS A 377 21.69 11.44 34.02
C LYS A 377 21.67 12.11 32.64
N VAL A 378 21.00 11.49 31.63
CA VAL A 378 20.78 12.08 30.32
C VAL A 378 19.61 13.09 30.36
N GLU A 379 18.63 12.90 31.24
CA GLU A 379 17.53 13.86 31.46
C GLU A 379 17.92 15.03 32.36
N LEU A 380 18.91 14.88 33.22
CA LEU A 380 19.37 15.93 34.13
C LEU A 380 20.57 16.75 33.60
N GLY A 381 21.00 16.51 32.36
CA GLY A 381 22.00 17.31 31.66
C GLY A 381 21.44 18.56 31.05
N ASP A 382 21.29 19.56 31.94
CA ASP A 382 21.27 21.01 31.70
C ASP A 382 20.31 21.62 30.71
N ASP A 383 19.35 22.27 31.34
CA ASP A 383 18.76 23.60 31.08
C ASP A 383 18.41 23.98 29.61
N SER A 384 17.15 23.85 29.27
CA SER A 384 16.29 24.88 28.78
C SER A 384 15.09 24.34 27.97
N ARG A 385 13.95 24.38 28.64
CA ARG A 385 12.56 24.33 28.20
C ARG A 385 11.91 22.96 27.99
N PRO A 386 10.81 22.73 28.74
CA PRO A 386 10.04 21.47 28.70
C PRO A 386 9.21 21.41 27.42
N PHE A 387 9.40 20.34 26.66
CA PHE A 387 8.53 19.93 25.56
C PHE A 387 7.53 18.84 26.03
N LEU A 388 7.09 18.95 27.25
CA LEU A 388 5.94 18.18 27.76
C LEU A 388 5.08 19.15 28.55
N ASP A 389 3.78 19.15 28.27
CA ASP A 389 2.79 19.79 29.11
C ASP A 389 3.01 19.30 30.55
N ASP A 390 3.20 20.22 31.50
CA ASP A 390 3.44 19.90 32.90
C ASP A 390 2.36 19.01 33.53
N GLU A 391 1.13 19.02 32.98
CA GLU A 391 0.03 18.15 33.37
C GLU A 391 0.26 16.69 33.04
N LEU A 392 0.82 16.38 31.86
CA LEU A 392 1.05 15.00 31.42
C LEU A 392 2.25 14.37 32.16
N ALA A 393 3.26 15.18 32.52
CA ALA A 393 4.40 14.72 33.29
C ALA A 393 4.01 14.41 34.75
N HIS A 394 3.09 15.18 35.34
CA HIS A 394 2.55 14.90 36.68
C HIS A 394 1.63 13.68 36.69
N GLU A 395 0.76 13.50 35.71
CA GLU A 395 -0.07 12.29 35.60
C GLU A 395 0.76 11.01 35.44
N MET A 396 1.88 11.06 34.73
CA MET A 396 2.77 9.90 34.59
C MET A 396 3.57 9.62 35.88
N LEU A 397 3.90 10.64 36.66
CA LEU A 397 4.59 10.47 37.93
C LEU A 397 3.64 9.97 39.04
N ASP A 398 2.40 10.41 39.06
CA ASP A 398 1.39 9.93 40.00
C ASP A 398 0.99 8.48 39.68
N ALA A 399 0.86 8.11 38.40
CA ALA A 399 0.60 6.73 37.98
C ALA A 399 1.77 5.77 38.30
N LEU A 400 3.02 6.25 38.40
CA LEU A 400 4.18 5.47 38.79
C LEU A 400 4.31 5.35 40.34
N ALA A 401 3.79 6.31 41.09
CA ALA A 401 3.75 6.25 42.54
C ALA A 401 2.72 5.26 43.07
N ASP A 402 1.56 5.16 42.39
CA ASP A 402 0.48 4.23 42.80
C ASP A 402 0.81 2.75 42.48
N LEU A 403 1.79 2.46 41.60
CA LEU A 403 2.25 1.08 41.29
C LEU A 403 3.36 0.58 42.23
N GLY A 404 3.81 1.40 43.16
CA GLY A 404 4.90 1.07 44.11
C GLY A 404 4.43 0.68 45.54
N GLU A 405 3.13 0.64 45.78
CA GLU A 405 2.54 0.31 47.13
C GLU A 405 1.68 -0.97 47.11
N GLU A 406 1.81 -1.92 46.18
CA GLU A 406 1.21 -3.26 46.33
C GLU A 406 2.27 -4.38 46.35
#